data_fe9fa7f27785a7c945df5582d2140056
#
_entry.id   fe9fa7f27785a7c945df5582d2140056
#
_cell.length_a   1.000
_cell.length_b   1.000
_cell.length_c   1.000
_cell.angle_alpha   90.00
_cell.angle_beta   90.00
_cell.angle_gamma   90.00
#
_symmetry.space_group_name_H-M   'P 1'
#
loop_
_entity.id
_entity.type
_entity.pdbx_description
1 polymer ?
#
loop_
_entity_poly.entity_id
_entity_poly.type
_entity_poly.pdbx_seq_one_letter_code
_entity_poly.pdbx_strand_id
1 'polypeptide(L)'
;QIMKKRLNIFLLAFPLCPVFQIQAQEKPNLVFIMADQWRGDALGCLGKEPVKTPCLDQLAREGVNFTNAVSSYPVSSPARGMLMTGMYPHKNKVTGNCNSANAPYGVELPQDARCWSDILKANGYQTGYIGKWHLDAPYEPYIDTYNNHGAVAWNEWCPKERRHGFDYWTAYDTYDYHLKPMYWDTDAPRDSFYYVNQWGPEYEADKAIEYL
;
A
#
# COMPACT_ATOMS: atom_id res chain seq x y z
N GLN A 1 17.55 18.81 -87.74
CA GLN A 1 17.37 19.72 -86.55
C GLN A 1 16.85 18.90 -85.38
N ILE A 2 17.72 18.56 -84.41
CA ILE A 2 17.40 17.73 -83.24
C ILE A 2 17.24 18.67 -82.05
N MET A 3 16.02 18.80 -81.54
CA MET A 3 15.71 19.56 -80.33
C MET A 3 16.04 18.68 -79.09
N LYS A 4 17.06 19.09 -78.36
CA LYS A 4 17.38 18.51 -77.01
C LYS A 4 16.40 19.05 -76.00
N LYS A 5 15.49 18.24 -75.49
CA LYS A 5 14.65 18.53 -74.29
C LYS A 5 15.56 18.41 -73.05
N ARG A 6 15.73 19.52 -72.33
CA ARG A 6 16.36 19.52 -70.95
C ARG A 6 15.32 19.05 -69.95
N LEU A 7 15.62 17.98 -69.29
CA LEU A 7 14.85 17.46 -68.18
C LEU A 7 15.33 18.17 -66.88
N ASN A 8 14.53 19.06 -66.36
CA ASN A 8 14.76 19.68 -65.04
C ASN A 8 14.32 18.74 -63.97
N ILE A 9 15.27 18.14 -63.25
CA ILE A 9 15.01 17.36 -62.02
C ILE A 9 14.92 18.35 -60.88
N PHE A 10 13.68 18.57 -60.36
CA PHE A 10 13.46 19.23 -59.10
C PHE A 10 13.79 18.26 -57.96
N LEU A 11 14.93 18.39 -57.27
CA LEU A 11 15.15 17.75 -56.00
C LEU A 11 14.31 18.45 -54.95
N LEU A 12 13.23 17.83 -54.52
CA LEU A 12 12.52 18.20 -53.30
C LEU A 12 13.37 17.80 -52.09
N ALA A 13 14.06 18.77 -51.50
CA ALA A 13 14.70 18.64 -50.23
C ALA A 13 13.59 18.57 -49.13
N PHE A 14 13.24 17.37 -48.68
CA PHE A 14 12.47 17.21 -47.46
C PHE A 14 13.33 17.68 -46.27
N PRO A 15 12.85 18.64 -45.45
CA PRO A 15 13.53 18.95 -44.20
C PRO A 15 13.48 17.73 -43.30
N LEU A 16 14.63 17.17 -42.95
CA LEU A 16 14.79 16.23 -41.86
C LEU A 16 14.34 16.95 -40.55
N CYS A 17 13.09 16.87 -40.20
CA CYS A 17 12.69 17.19 -38.85
C CYS A 17 13.42 16.25 -37.89
N PRO A 18 14.15 16.76 -36.91
CA PRO A 18 14.72 15.92 -35.86
C PRO A 18 13.53 15.27 -35.14
N VAL A 19 13.43 13.95 -35.26
CA VAL A 19 12.51 13.16 -34.44
C VAL A 19 13.06 13.26 -33.03
N PHE A 20 12.53 14.18 -32.24
CA PHE A 20 12.75 14.15 -30.80
C PHE A 20 12.17 12.82 -30.30
N GLN A 21 13.04 11.86 -30.06
CA GLN A 21 12.68 10.69 -29.27
C GLN A 21 12.33 11.22 -27.88
N ILE A 22 11.05 11.35 -27.58
CA ILE A 22 10.56 11.51 -26.22
C ILE A 22 10.88 10.17 -25.57
N GLN A 23 12.02 10.10 -24.89
CA GLN A 23 12.36 8.97 -24.05
C GLN A 23 11.31 8.95 -22.94
N ALA A 24 10.42 7.98 -22.95
CA ALA A 24 9.44 7.81 -21.89
C ALA A 24 10.22 7.70 -20.58
N GLN A 25 10.01 8.65 -19.67
CA GLN A 25 10.63 8.60 -18.36
C GLN A 25 10.17 7.32 -17.68
N GLU A 26 11.11 6.48 -17.29
CA GLU A 26 10.80 5.27 -16.54
C GLU A 26 10.02 5.66 -15.28
N LYS A 27 8.92 4.98 -15.02
CA LYS A 27 8.09 5.24 -13.84
C LYS A 27 8.89 4.82 -12.60
N PRO A 28 9.00 5.67 -11.57
CA PRO A 28 9.71 5.31 -10.35
C PRO A 28 8.98 4.18 -9.62
N ASN A 29 9.73 3.30 -8.98
CA ASN A 29 9.18 2.41 -7.99
C ASN A 29 8.74 3.20 -6.74
N LEU A 30 7.65 2.78 -6.13
CA LEU A 30 7.07 3.41 -4.95
C LEU A 30 7.06 2.40 -3.80
N VAL A 31 7.80 2.69 -2.73
CA VAL A 31 7.79 1.90 -1.50
C VAL A 31 7.19 2.75 -0.40
N PHE A 32 6.06 2.31 0.15
CA PHE A 32 5.39 2.96 1.26
C PHE A 32 5.53 2.11 2.52
N ILE A 33 6.21 2.63 3.54
CA ILE A 33 6.43 1.94 4.81
C ILE A 33 5.68 2.68 5.90
N MET A 34 4.79 1.99 6.62
CA MET A 34 4.02 2.54 7.71
C MET A 34 4.21 1.69 8.98
N ALA A 35 4.73 2.29 10.02
CA ALA A 35 4.72 1.67 11.34
C ALA A 35 3.36 1.87 12.03
N ASP A 36 2.80 0.79 12.60
CA ASP A 36 1.60 0.90 13.44
C ASP A 36 1.99 1.44 14.82
N GLN A 37 1.19 2.37 15.34
CA GLN A 37 1.30 2.94 16.70
C GLN A 37 2.72 3.42 17.09
N TRP A 38 3.48 3.97 16.15
CA TRP A 38 4.80 4.55 16.41
C TRP A 38 4.66 6.00 16.90
N ARG A 39 5.31 6.32 18.01
CA ARG A 39 5.35 7.69 18.52
C ARG A 39 6.23 8.58 17.66
N GLY A 40 5.76 9.75 17.29
CA GLY A 40 6.49 10.69 16.43
C GLY A 40 7.86 11.13 17.00
N ASP A 41 8.03 11.10 18.32
CA ASP A 41 9.30 11.44 18.99
C ASP A 41 10.33 10.31 19.04
N ALA A 42 9.94 9.08 18.71
CA ALA A 42 10.78 7.89 18.79
C ALA A 42 11.64 7.67 17.54
N LEU A 43 12.34 8.71 17.08
CA LEU A 43 13.36 8.69 16.03
C LEU A 43 14.69 9.19 16.59
N GLY A 44 15.78 8.46 16.35
CA GLY A 44 17.11 8.81 16.86
C GLY A 44 17.57 10.19 16.39
N CYS A 45 17.31 10.55 15.14
CA CYS A 45 17.65 11.86 14.55
C CYS A 45 16.97 13.06 15.24
N LEU A 46 15.89 12.85 16.00
CA LEU A 46 15.21 13.92 16.74
C LEU A 46 15.85 14.19 18.10
N GLY A 47 16.59 13.21 18.66
CA GLY A 47 17.25 13.34 19.97
C GLY A 47 16.30 13.49 21.16
N LYS A 48 15.01 13.20 20.99
CA LYS A 48 13.99 13.39 22.04
C LYS A 48 13.85 12.16 22.95
N GLU A 49 14.13 10.98 22.44
CA GLU A 49 14.05 9.72 23.17
C GLU A 49 15.33 8.90 22.98
N PRO A 50 15.70 8.03 23.94
CA PRO A 50 16.93 7.25 23.88
C PRO A 50 16.76 6.03 22.95
N VAL A 51 16.32 6.26 21.71
CA VAL A 51 16.12 5.23 20.70
C VAL A 51 17.22 5.28 19.64
N LYS A 52 17.51 4.14 19.03
CA LYS A 52 18.48 4.01 17.94
C LYS A 52 17.75 3.57 16.66
N THR A 53 17.69 4.46 15.69
CA THR A 53 17.03 4.21 14.40
C THR A 53 17.96 4.56 13.23
N PRO A 54 19.14 3.89 13.11
CA PRO A 54 20.20 4.34 12.20
C PRO A 54 19.78 4.40 10.75
N CYS A 55 18.99 3.45 10.26
CA CYS A 55 18.49 3.44 8.87
C CYS A 55 17.45 4.55 8.63
N LEU A 56 16.52 4.78 9.58
CA LEU A 56 15.56 5.88 9.47
C LEU A 56 16.24 7.24 9.63
N ASP A 57 17.25 7.34 10.48
CA ASP A 57 18.06 8.55 10.64
C ASP A 57 18.85 8.88 9.36
N GLN A 58 19.33 7.85 8.65
CA GLN A 58 19.95 8.03 7.34
C GLN A 58 18.95 8.50 6.30
N LEU A 59 17.78 7.85 6.23
CA LEU A 59 16.70 8.25 5.32
C LEU A 59 16.24 9.69 5.57
N ALA A 60 16.15 10.10 6.85
CA ALA A 60 15.81 11.48 7.22
C ALA A 60 16.87 12.51 6.78
N ARG A 61 18.16 12.11 6.72
CA ARG A 61 19.25 12.98 6.22
C ARG A 61 19.28 13.09 4.70
N GLU A 62 18.93 12.02 4.00
CA GLU A 62 18.97 11.93 2.54
C GLU A 62 17.68 12.41 1.86
N GLY A 63 16.56 12.39 2.60
CA GLY A 63 15.24 12.72 2.11
C GLY A 63 14.64 13.97 2.76
N VAL A 64 13.33 13.99 2.89
CA VAL A 64 12.56 15.08 3.53
C VAL A 64 11.90 14.58 4.81
N ASN A 65 12.21 15.21 5.92
CA ASN A 65 11.57 14.93 7.21
C ASN A 65 10.46 15.96 7.50
N PHE A 66 9.21 15.50 7.54
CA PHE A 66 8.04 16.33 7.86
C PHE A 66 7.86 16.43 9.39
N THR A 67 8.42 17.44 10.01
CA THR A 67 8.41 17.59 11.49
C THR A 67 7.05 17.94 12.08
N ASN A 68 6.10 18.40 11.28
CA ASN A 68 4.75 18.82 11.68
C ASN A 68 3.65 17.99 10.99
N ALA A 69 3.92 16.72 10.66
CA ALA A 69 2.92 15.84 10.13
C ALA A 69 1.94 15.38 11.23
N VAL A 70 0.64 15.42 10.93
CA VAL A 70 -0.42 14.99 11.86
C VAL A 70 -1.43 14.10 11.14
N SER A 71 -1.96 13.11 11.85
CA SER A 71 -3.13 12.35 11.40
C SER A 71 -4.40 13.04 11.88
N SER A 72 -5.35 13.28 10.97
CA SER A 72 -6.63 13.89 11.30
C SER A 72 -7.51 12.98 12.19
N TYR A 73 -7.27 11.69 12.17
CA TYR A 73 -7.93 10.70 13.04
C TYR A 73 -6.97 9.55 13.34
N PRO A 74 -6.18 9.65 14.44
CA PRO A 74 -5.11 8.71 14.74
C PRO A 74 -5.60 7.42 15.41
N VAL A 75 -6.56 6.75 14.77
CA VAL A 75 -7.09 5.41 15.13
C VAL A 75 -6.84 4.50 13.94
N SER A 76 -6.50 3.23 14.17
CA SER A 76 -5.98 2.31 13.16
C SER A 76 -6.77 2.27 11.86
N SER A 77 -8.02 1.78 11.86
CA SER A 77 -8.80 1.65 10.62
C SER A 77 -9.15 2.99 9.98
N PRO A 78 -9.59 4.04 10.71
CA PRO A 78 -9.83 5.36 10.13
C PRO A 78 -8.59 5.97 9.47
N ALA A 79 -7.42 5.89 10.12
CA ALA A 79 -6.16 6.39 9.54
C ALA A 79 -5.79 5.65 8.25
N ARG A 80 -5.92 4.31 8.25
CA ARG A 80 -5.69 3.46 7.07
C ARG A 80 -6.68 3.74 5.96
N GLY A 81 -7.96 3.88 6.27
CA GLY A 81 -8.99 4.26 5.30
C GLY A 81 -8.74 5.63 4.67
N MET A 82 -8.33 6.63 5.47
CA MET A 82 -7.90 7.93 4.95
C MET A 82 -6.66 7.83 4.05
N LEU A 83 -5.67 7.04 4.47
CA LEU A 83 -4.45 6.81 3.70
C LEU A 83 -4.76 6.18 2.35
N MET A 84 -5.60 5.14 2.32
CA MET A 84 -5.94 4.42 1.09
C MET A 84 -6.74 5.28 0.11
N THR A 85 -7.69 6.06 0.61
CA THR A 85 -8.68 6.76 -0.23
C THR A 85 -8.40 8.25 -0.44
N GLY A 86 -7.57 8.88 0.40
CA GLY A 86 -7.43 10.34 0.46
C GLY A 86 -8.68 11.06 0.99
N MET A 87 -9.63 10.35 1.60
CA MET A 87 -10.91 10.89 2.07
C MET A 87 -11.04 10.77 3.58
N TYR A 88 -11.71 11.76 4.21
CA TYR A 88 -12.02 11.68 5.64
C TYR A 88 -12.98 10.52 5.98
N PRO A 89 -12.99 10.03 7.25
CA PRO A 89 -13.74 8.85 7.66
C PRO A 89 -15.23 8.90 7.34
N HIS A 90 -15.89 10.05 7.52
CA HIS A 90 -17.31 10.21 7.20
C HIS A 90 -17.60 10.04 5.69
N LYS A 91 -16.61 10.24 4.82
CA LYS A 91 -16.72 10.05 3.37
C LYS A 91 -16.37 8.64 2.93
N ASN A 92 -15.28 8.07 3.48
CA ASN A 92 -14.84 6.72 3.13
C ASN A 92 -15.52 5.61 3.95
N LYS A 93 -16.40 5.96 4.91
CA LYS A 93 -17.18 5.09 5.78
C LYS A 93 -16.41 4.41 6.92
N VAL A 94 -15.08 4.48 6.97
CA VAL A 94 -14.27 3.91 8.05
C VAL A 94 -14.24 4.87 9.23
N THR A 95 -15.34 4.96 9.96
CA THR A 95 -15.55 5.93 11.06
C THR A 95 -15.05 5.44 12.42
N GLY A 96 -14.61 4.20 12.52
CA GLY A 96 -14.07 3.56 13.71
C GLY A 96 -13.22 2.36 13.31
N ASN A 97 -12.72 1.60 14.29
CA ASN A 97 -12.01 0.37 13.97
C ASN A 97 -12.94 -0.68 13.36
N CYS A 98 -12.48 -1.35 12.33
CA CYS A 98 -13.15 -2.49 11.73
C CYS A 98 -13.08 -3.67 12.71
N ASN A 99 -14.22 -4.06 13.25
CA ASN A 99 -14.37 -5.19 14.17
C ASN A 99 -15.83 -5.64 14.22
N SER A 100 -16.11 -6.77 14.87
CA SER A 100 -17.46 -7.33 14.91
C SER A 100 -18.50 -6.44 15.61
N ALA A 101 -18.09 -5.56 16.54
CA ALA A 101 -19.01 -4.63 17.21
C ALA A 101 -19.42 -3.48 16.28
N ASN A 102 -18.58 -3.09 15.35
CA ASN A 102 -18.82 -2.02 14.39
C ASN A 102 -19.32 -2.52 13.02
N ALA A 103 -19.16 -3.80 12.72
CA ALA A 103 -19.66 -4.44 11.49
C ALA A 103 -21.14 -4.18 11.19
N PRO A 104 -22.08 -4.25 12.18
CA PRO A 104 -23.50 -3.96 11.93
C PRO A 104 -23.78 -2.53 11.48
N TYR A 105 -22.84 -1.61 11.70
CA TYR A 105 -22.94 -0.21 11.27
C TYR A 105 -22.23 0.06 9.94
N GLY A 106 -21.72 -0.99 9.28
CA GLY A 106 -21.00 -0.87 8.01
C GLY A 106 -19.65 -0.16 8.11
N VAL A 107 -18.99 -0.29 9.27
CA VAL A 107 -17.66 0.32 9.49
C VAL A 107 -16.58 -0.60 8.92
N GLU A 108 -16.37 -0.48 7.63
CA GLU A 108 -15.31 -1.13 6.87
C GLU A 108 -15.04 -0.33 5.59
N LEU A 109 -13.95 -0.60 4.91
CA LEU A 109 -13.67 0.05 3.64
C LEU A 109 -14.62 -0.53 2.56
N PRO A 110 -15.47 0.31 1.92
CA PRO A 110 -16.37 -0.17 0.88
C PRO A 110 -15.60 -0.80 -0.29
N GLN A 111 -16.09 -1.92 -0.81
CA GLN A 111 -15.46 -2.63 -1.93
C GLN A 111 -15.32 -1.75 -3.19
N ASP A 112 -16.22 -0.79 -3.38
CA ASP A 112 -16.19 0.16 -4.49
C ASP A 112 -15.39 1.45 -4.20
N ALA A 113 -14.75 1.53 -3.03
CA ALA A 113 -13.89 2.65 -2.71
C ALA A 113 -12.70 2.71 -3.68
N ARG A 114 -12.43 3.90 -4.21
CA ARG A 114 -11.28 4.10 -5.08
C ARG A 114 -10.05 4.47 -4.26
N CYS A 115 -9.07 3.58 -4.26
CA CYS A 115 -7.81 3.73 -3.55
C CYS A 115 -6.67 4.15 -4.48
N TRP A 116 -5.59 4.71 -3.93
CA TRP A 116 -4.41 5.06 -4.73
C TRP A 116 -3.76 3.84 -5.39
N SER A 117 -3.84 2.67 -4.76
CA SER A 117 -3.37 1.39 -5.31
C SER A 117 -4.12 0.98 -6.59
N ASP A 118 -5.45 1.21 -6.65
CA ASP A 118 -6.23 0.99 -7.89
C ASP A 118 -5.73 1.89 -9.03
N ILE A 119 -5.38 3.13 -8.70
CA ILE A 119 -4.86 4.09 -9.67
C ILE A 119 -3.48 3.66 -10.18
N LEU A 120 -2.59 3.21 -9.29
CA LEU A 120 -1.28 2.70 -9.68
C LEU A 120 -1.41 1.48 -10.57
N LYS A 121 -2.23 0.51 -10.19
CA LYS A 121 -2.50 -0.68 -11.02
C LYS A 121 -3.04 -0.31 -12.39
N ALA A 122 -4.03 0.58 -12.46
CA ALA A 122 -4.58 1.06 -13.73
C ALA A 122 -3.55 1.78 -14.62
N ASN A 123 -2.47 2.28 -14.03
CA ASN A 123 -1.33 2.88 -14.72
C ASN A 123 -0.16 1.90 -14.96
N GLY A 124 -0.39 0.59 -14.80
CA GLY A 124 0.57 -0.46 -15.16
C GLY A 124 1.66 -0.72 -14.13
N TYR A 125 1.45 -0.32 -12.86
CA TYR A 125 2.30 -0.77 -11.75
C TYR A 125 1.91 -2.18 -11.33
N GLN A 126 2.91 -2.98 -10.96
CA GLN A 126 2.70 -4.14 -10.12
C GLN A 126 2.58 -3.66 -8.68
N THR A 127 1.61 -4.20 -7.95
CA THR A 127 1.24 -3.68 -6.63
C THR A 127 1.26 -4.79 -5.59
N GLY A 128 1.89 -4.54 -4.46
CA GLY A 128 1.99 -5.49 -3.36
C GLY A 128 1.60 -4.86 -2.02
N TYR A 129 0.98 -5.65 -1.15
CA TYR A 129 0.66 -5.29 0.22
C TYR A 129 1.21 -6.34 1.20
N ILE A 130 1.89 -5.89 2.24
CA ILE A 130 2.50 -6.76 3.25
C ILE A 130 2.18 -6.20 4.63
N GLY A 131 1.73 -7.06 5.55
CA GLY A 131 1.44 -6.70 6.94
C GLY A 131 -0.02 -6.37 7.24
N LYS A 132 -0.27 -5.57 8.26
CA LYS A 132 -1.60 -5.27 8.79
C LYS A 132 -2.46 -4.48 7.82
N TRP A 133 -3.65 -5.01 7.49
CA TRP A 133 -4.65 -4.34 6.66
C TRP A 133 -5.66 -3.52 7.47
N HIS A 134 -6.41 -4.16 8.33
CA HIS A 134 -7.40 -3.60 9.27
C HIS A 134 -8.46 -2.71 8.62
N LEU A 135 -8.98 -3.11 7.48
CA LEU A 135 -10.02 -2.40 6.74
C LEU A 135 -11.23 -3.26 6.37
N ASP A 136 -11.22 -4.54 6.75
CA ASP A 136 -12.36 -5.44 6.67
C ASP A 136 -12.97 -5.65 8.06
N ALA A 137 -14.28 -5.79 8.14
CA ALA A 137 -14.96 -6.12 9.39
C ALA A 137 -15.26 -7.62 9.47
N PRO A 138 -14.99 -8.29 10.60
CA PRO A 138 -15.32 -9.69 10.75
C PRO A 138 -16.83 -9.90 10.94
N TYR A 139 -17.36 -10.89 10.22
CA TYR A 139 -18.75 -11.38 10.32
C TYR A 139 -18.79 -12.85 10.71
N GLU A 140 -19.84 -13.26 11.41
CA GLU A 140 -20.03 -14.68 11.78
C GLU A 140 -20.22 -15.59 10.54
N PRO A 141 -19.64 -16.80 10.56
CA PRO A 141 -18.78 -17.39 11.59
C PRO A 141 -17.40 -16.78 11.57
N TYR A 142 -16.91 -16.35 12.74
CA TYR A 142 -15.58 -15.73 12.85
C TYR A 142 -14.47 -16.76 12.58
N ILE A 143 -13.34 -16.27 12.03
CA ILE A 143 -12.14 -17.08 11.87
C ILE A 143 -11.58 -17.41 13.25
N ASP A 144 -11.15 -18.65 13.46
CA ASP A 144 -10.60 -19.14 14.71
C ASP A 144 -9.16 -18.66 14.90
N THR A 145 -9.02 -17.38 15.28
CA THR A 145 -7.74 -16.75 15.59
C THR A 145 -7.79 -16.12 16.98
N TYR A 146 -6.64 -15.95 17.62
CA TYR A 146 -6.51 -15.40 18.98
C TYR A 146 -7.30 -14.09 19.17
N ASN A 147 -7.25 -13.18 18.19
CA ASN A 147 -7.95 -11.89 18.26
C ASN A 147 -9.47 -11.99 18.13
N ASN A 148 -10.00 -13.18 17.84
CA ASN A 148 -11.43 -13.42 17.65
C ASN A 148 -12.09 -14.20 18.80
N HIS A 149 -11.31 -14.59 19.83
CA HIS A 149 -11.83 -15.36 20.98
C HIS A 149 -12.47 -14.48 22.06
N GLY A 150 -12.38 -13.16 21.95
CA GLY A 150 -12.94 -12.21 22.93
C GLY A 150 -14.42 -11.87 22.66
N ALA A 151 -14.94 -10.90 23.42
CA ALA A 151 -16.29 -10.36 23.21
C ALA A 151 -16.44 -9.63 21.85
N VAL A 152 -15.34 -9.26 21.23
CA VAL A 152 -15.28 -8.60 19.92
C VAL A 152 -14.26 -9.36 19.07
N ALA A 153 -14.66 -9.75 17.87
CA ALA A 153 -13.75 -10.30 16.86
C ALA A 153 -13.10 -9.16 16.07
N TRP A 154 -11.81 -9.32 15.75
CA TRP A 154 -10.98 -8.26 15.16
C TRP A 154 -10.35 -8.65 13.83
N ASN A 155 -10.10 -9.95 13.61
CA ASN A 155 -9.32 -10.40 12.48
C ASN A 155 -10.24 -11.03 11.42
N GLU A 156 -10.07 -10.61 10.17
CA GLU A 156 -10.81 -11.14 9.04
C GLU A 156 -9.88 -11.36 7.84
N TRP A 157 -10.30 -12.21 6.94
CA TRP A 157 -9.67 -12.44 5.66
C TRP A 157 -10.14 -11.40 4.64
N CYS A 158 -9.19 -10.82 3.90
CA CYS A 158 -9.49 -9.89 2.83
C CYS A 158 -9.55 -10.63 1.48
N PRO A 159 -10.74 -10.81 0.87
CA PRO A 159 -10.85 -11.42 -0.44
C PRO A 159 -10.27 -10.54 -1.54
N LYS A 160 -9.88 -11.14 -2.67
CA LYS A 160 -9.16 -10.44 -3.75
C LYS A 160 -9.87 -9.19 -4.25
N GLU A 161 -11.18 -9.24 -4.36
CA GLU A 161 -12.04 -8.15 -4.83
C GLU A 161 -12.10 -6.95 -3.86
N ARG A 162 -11.63 -7.12 -2.62
CA ARG A 162 -11.57 -6.06 -1.60
C ARG A 162 -10.14 -5.52 -1.37
N ARG A 163 -9.14 -6.05 -2.10
CA ARG A 163 -7.72 -5.64 -1.95
C ARG A 163 -7.37 -4.37 -2.70
N HIS A 164 -8.33 -3.68 -3.30
CA HIS A 164 -8.17 -2.37 -3.95
C HIS A 164 -6.91 -2.27 -4.81
N GLY A 165 -6.80 -3.18 -5.78
CA GLY A 165 -5.73 -3.13 -6.78
C GLY A 165 -4.41 -3.81 -6.38
N PHE A 166 -4.26 -4.32 -5.16
CA PHE A 166 -3.06 -5.09 -4.79
C PHE A 166 -3.08 -6.51 -5.38
N ASP A 167 -2.05 -6.84 -6.16
CA ASP A 167 -1.87 -8.14 -6.82
C ASP A 167 -1.12 -9.13 -5.94
N TYR A 168 -0.02 -8.70 -5.32
CA TYR A 168 0.70 -9.47 -4.32
C TYR A 168 0.15 -9.16 -2.93
N TRP A 169 -0.03 -10.20 -2.12
CA TRP A 169 -0.65 -10.10 -0.81
C TRP A 169 -0.01 -11.07 0.17
N THR A 170 0.56 -10.55 1.25
CA THR A 170 0.98 -11.28 2.43
C THR A 170 0.57 -10.46 3.64
N ALA A 171 -0.66 -10.66 4.12
CA ALA A 171 -1.26 -9.74 5.08
C ALA A 171 -2.23 -10.44 6.04
N TYR A 172 -2.56 -9.70 7.09
CA TYR A 172 -3.61 -10.00 8.07
C TYR A 172 -4.44 -8.74 8.31
N ASP A 173 -5.65 -8.90 8.83
CA ASP A 173 -6.46 -7.72 9.15
C ASP A 173 -6.02 -7.11 10.50
N THR A 174 -6.28 -7.80 11.60
CA THR A 174 -5.80 -7.40 12.94
C THR A 174 -5.33 -8.62 13.71
N TYR A 175 -4.03 -8.67 14.01
CA TYR A 175 -3.44 -9.76 14.78
C TYR A 175 -2.22 -9.22 15.55
N ASP A 176 -2.30 -9.22 16.89
CA ASP A 176 -1.34 -8.50 17.74
C ASP A 176 -0.27 -9.40 18.37
N TYR A 177 -0.21 -10.69 18.00
CA TYR A 177 0.81 -11.60 18.50
C TYR A 177 2.03 -11.64 17.57
N HIS A 178 2.86 -10.62 17.65
CA HIS A 178 3.97 -10.38 16.72
C HIS A 178 5.15 -11.36 16.84
N LEU A 179 5.26 -12.15 17.91
CA LEU A 179 6.28 -13.20 18.03
C LEU A 179 5.92 -14.49 17.30
N LYS A 180 4.65 -14.67 16.97
CA LYS A 180 4.14 -15.75 16.15
C LYS A 180 3.01 -15.21 15.26
N PRO A 181 3.35 -14.31 14.33
CA PRO A 181 2.37 -13.67 13.49
C PRO A 181 1.69 -14.66 12.55
N MET A 182 0.53 -14.27 12.03
CA MET A 182 -0.23 -15.05 11.07
C MET A 182 -0.48 -14.22 9.80
N TYR A 183 -0.58 -14.91 8.66
CA TYR A 183 -0.80 -14.25 7.37
C TYR A 183 -1.68 -15.08 6.45
N TRP A 184 -2.28 -14.41 5.48
CA TRP A 184 -2.81 -14.99 4.25
C TRP A 184 -1.96 -14.52 3.07
N ASP A 185 -1.63 -15.44 2.18
CA ASP A 185 -0.98 -15.12 0.92
C ASP A 185 -1.99 -14.78 -0.18
N THR A 186 -1.46 -14.37 -1.34
CA THR A 186 -2.22 -13.88 -2.50
C THR A 186 -3.39 -14.78 -2.88
N ASP A 187 -3.20 -16.10 -2.94
CA ASP A 187 -4.20 -17.06 -3.41
C ASP A 187 -4.88 -17.86 -2.27
N ALA A 188 -4.53 -17.56 -1.02
CA ALA A 188 -5.05 -18.28 0.12
C ALA A 188 -6.56 -18.03 0.31
N PRO A 189 -7.39 -19.08 0.43
CA PRO A 189 -8.78 -18.95 0.85
C PRO A 189 -8.85 -18.59 2.34
N ARG A 190 -10.04 -18.23 2.81
CA ARG A 190 -10.30 -17.68 4.15
C ARG A 190 -9.79 -18.55 5.30
N ASP A 191 -9.85 -19.85 5.16
CA ASP A 191 -9.45 -20.84 6.17
C ASP A 191 -8.01 -21.33 6.05
N SER A 192 -7.25 -20.79 5.08
CA SER A 192 -5.86 -21.21 4.78
C SER A 192 -4.84 -20.16 5.21
N PHE A 193 -4.98 -19.64 6.43
CA PHE A 193 -3.94 -18.82 7.04
C PHE A 193 -2.84 -19.70 7.65
N TYR A 194 -1.65 -19.11 7.85
CA TYR A 194 -0.52 -19.79 8.45
C TYR A 194 0.16 -18.91 9.51
N TYR A 195 0.83 -19.57 10.45
CA TYR A 195 1.63 -18.92 11.48
C TYR A 195 3.12 -19.00 11.15
N VAL A 196 3.84 -17.93 11.47
CA VAL A 196 5.29 -17.85 11.26
C VAL A 196 5.99 -17.85 12.62
N ASN A 197 7.06 -18.66 12.76
CA ASN A 197 7.90 -18.68 13.95
C ASN A 197 9.07 -17.70 13.81
N GLN A 198 8.76 -16.45 13.60
CA GLN A 198 9.69 -15.33 13.43
C GLN A 198 9.01 -14.07 13.93
N TRP A 199 9.78 -13.06 14.35
CA TRP A 199 9.19 -11.77 14.69
C TRP A 199 8.55 -11.10 13.48
N GLY A 200 7.31 -10.65 13.63
CA GLY A 200 6.48 -10.16 12.51
C GLY A 200 7.16 -9.11 11.63
N PRO A 201 7.70 -8.01 12.19
CA PRO A 201 8.39 -7.00 11.39
C PRO A 201 9.59 -7.51 10.59
N GLU A 202 10.34 -8.52 11.09
CA GLU A 202 11.42 -9.15 10.31
C GLU A 202 10.86 -9.96 9.16
N TYR A 203 9.83 -10.77 9.40
CA TYR A 203 9.17 -11.55 8.35
C TYR A 203 8.58 -10.64 7.26
N GLU A 204 7.92 -9.56 7.65
CA GLU A 204 7.34 -8.58 6.71
C GLU A 204 8.43 -7.88 5.88
N ALA A 205 9.58 -7.57 6.50
CA ALA A 205 10.73 -7.01 5.79
C ALA A 205 11.33 -8.01 4.79
N ASP A 206 11.47 -9.31 5.19
CA ASP A 206 11.94 -10.36 4.30
C ASP A 206 11.01 -10.52 3.08
N LYS A 207 9.69 -10.51 3.32
CA LYS A 207 8.68 -10.57 2.24
C LYS A 207 8.70 -9.34 1.33
N ALA A 208 8.98 -8.17 1.88
CA ALA A 208 9.11 -6.95 1.09
C ALA A 208 10.38 -7.00 0.20
N ILE A 209 11.50 -7.49 0.72
CA ILE A 209 12.74 -7.66 -0.03
C ILE A 209 12.57 -8.73 -1.13
N GLU A 210 11.85 -9.81 -0.85
CA GLU A 210 11.55 -10.86 -1.84
C GLU A 210 10.68 -10.34 -3.00
N TYR A 211 9.76 -9.43 -2.69
CA TYR A 211 8.85 -8.85 -3.67
C TYR A 211 9.53 -7.81 -4.58
N LEU A 212 10.50 -7.04 -4.08
CA LEU A 212 11.21 -5.98 -4.81
C LEU A 212 12.27 -6.53 -5.78
#